data_213eff53597855bbfa91413b5e39a548
#
_entry.id   213eff53597855bbfa91413b5e39a548
#
_cell.length_a   1.000
_cell.length_b   1.000
_cell.length_c   1.000
_cell.angle_alpha   90.00
_cell.angle_beta   90.00
_cell.angle_gamma   90.00
#
_symmetry.space_group_name_H-M   'P 1'
#
loop_
_entity.id
_entity.type
_entity.pdbx_description
1 polymer ?
#
loop_
_entity_poly.entity_id
_entity_poly.type
_entity_poly.pdbx_seq_one_letter_code
_entity_poly.pdbx_strand_id
1 'polypeptide(L)'
;MKSRLFLLMAIIAMAACQSKDPVERQIDNLLSQMTLEEKIAQMVQINGGNISDNIAEQVRNGAGSMLNSVGAEANYYQRIAVEESRLGIPMIFARDVIHGFRTIFPIPLGQAATFDPAIVEEGARIAAEEAIQAGLRWTFSPMVDVARDPRWGRVAEGYGEDTYLASCMGAAAVRGYQGNDSVVRMAACVKHFAGYAASEGGRDYNSTWIPEIQLRETYLPPFKAAIDAGSLSIMCAFNDLNGVPASGNKHLNVDILRDEWQFDGVLVSDWASLQNMNNQGNSANLKEATKLCANAQMDMDM
;
A
#
# COMPACT_ATOMS: atom_id res chain seq x y z
N MET A 1 44.96 -32.89 -0.61
CA MET A 1 44.49 -31.47 -0.64
C MET A 1 43.66 -31.15 -1.89
N LYS A 2 44.06 -31.59 -3.11
CA LYS A 2 43.30 -31.29 -4.34
C LYS A 2 41.86 -31.85 -4.38
N SER A 3 41.59 -33.01 -3.82
CA SER A 3 40.26 -33.66 -3.81
C SER A 3 39.23 -32.92 -2.91
N ARG A 4 39.67 -32.32 -1.78
CA ARG A 4 38.80 -31.54 -0.90
C ARG A 4 38.42 -30.17 -1.47
N LEU A 5 39.32 -29.59 -2.32
CA LEU A 5 39.03 -28.32 -2.98
C LEU A 5 37.99 -28.51 -4.09
N PHE A 6 38.02 -29.64 -4.82
CA PHE A 6 37.01 -29.98 -5.83
C PHE A 6 35.63 -30.24 -5.22
N LEU A 7 35.58 -30.89 -4.04
CA LEU A 7 34.33 -31.12 -3.35
C LEU A 7 33.70 -29.82 -2.82
N LEU A 8 34.54 -28.88 -2.36
CA LEU A 8 34.08 -27.57 -1.90
C LEU A 8 33.57 -26.71 -3.07
N MET A 9 34.23 -26.72 -4.23
CA MET A 9 33.75 -26.03 -5.45
C MET A 9 32.43 -26.64 -5.97
N ALA A 10 32.28 -27.96 -5.90
CA ALA A 10 31.03 -28.63 -6.32
C ALA A 10 29.84 -28.29 -5.38
N ILE A 11 30.09 -28.16 -4.07
CA ILE A 11 29.08 -27.74 -3.10
C ILE A 11 28.68 -26.26 -3.31
N ILE A 12 29.63 -25.38 -3.61
CA ILE A 12 29.37 -23.96 -3.92
C ILE A 12 28.62 -23.83 -5.26
N ALA A 13 28.93 -24.66 -6.25
CA ALA A 13 28.21 -24.67 -7.53
C ALA A 13 26.78 -25.22 -7.42
N MET A 14 26.51 -26.16 -6.51
CA MET A 14 25.16 -26.67 -6.24
C MET A 14 24.31 -25.69 -5.41
N ALA A 15 24.93 -24.85 -4.58
CA ALA A 15 24.22 -23.79 -3.84
C ALA A 15 23.77 -22.62 -4.75
N ALA A 16 24.37 -22.47 -5.95
CA ALA A 16 24.03 -21.42 -6.91
C ALA A 16 22.84 -21.77 -7.83
N CYS A 17 22.28 -22.98 -7.74
CA CYS A 17 21.13 -23.42 -8.53
C CYS A 17 19.90 -23.63 -7.64
N GLN A 18 19.56 -22.64 -6.78
CA GLN A 18 18.21 -22.57 -6.25
C GLN A 18 17.30 -22.23 -7.45
N SER A 19 16.46 -23.21 -7.83
CA SER A 19 15.43 -22.95 -8.83
C SER A 19 14.54 -21.81 -8.32
N LYS A 20 14.44 -20.72 -9.08
CA LYS A 20 13.48 -19.62 -8.76
C LYS A 20 12.13 -20.22 -8.39
N ASP A 21 11.45 -19.61 -7.45
CA ASP A 21 10.07 -19.93 -7.06
C ASP A 21 9.22 -20.06 -8.34
N PRO A 22 8.29 -21.04 -8.41
CA PRO A 22 7.39 -21.17 -9.56
C PRO A 22 6.61 -19.88 -9.87
N VAL A 23 6.22 -19.13 -8.85
CA VAL A 23 5.52 -17.83 -9.00
C VAL A 23 6.45 -16.80 -9.63
N GLU A 24 7.68 -16.68 -9.16
CA GLU A 24 8.68 -15.78 -9.72
C GLU A 24 8.97 -16.08 -11.20
N ARG A 25 9.00 -17.36 -11.57
CA ARG A 25 9.14 -17.75 -12.99
C ARG A 25 7.96 -17.35 -13.85
N GLN A 26 6.73 -17.40 -13.30
CA GLN A 26 5.54 -16.93 -14.00
C GLN A 26 5.56 -15.42 -14.18
N ILE A 27 5.98 -14.68 -13.16
CA ILE A 27 6.13 -13.22 -13.22
C ILE A 27 7.18 -12.83 -14.27
N ASP A 28 8.37 -13.44 -14.23
CA ASP A 28 9.43 -13.19 -15.24
C ASP A 28 8.93 -13.46 -16.66
N ASN A 29 8.19 -14.56 -16.85
CA ASN A 29 7.62 -14.90 -18.14
C ASN A 29 6.59 -13.87 -18.62
N LEU A 30 5.68 -13.41 -17.75
CA LEU A 30 4.74 -12.34 -18.07
C LEU A 30 5.46 -11.04 -18.41
N LEU A 31 6.39 -10.61 -17.57
CA LEU A 31 7.17 -9.39 -17.78
C LEU A 31 7.95 -9.39 -19.11
N SER A 32 8.45 -10.55 -19.53
CA SER A 32 9.15 -10.71 -20.82
C SER A 32 8.24 -10.54 -22.03
N GLN A 33 6.94 -10.74 -21.87
CA GLN A 33 5.93 -10.61 -22.93
C GLN A 33 5.29 -9.22 -22.99
N MET A 34 5.43 -8.42 -21.91
CA MET A 34 4.78 -7.10 -21.79
C MET A 34 5.50 -6.04 -22.59
N THR A 35 4.72 -5.20 -23.30
CA THR A 35 5.21 -3.94 -23.85
C THR A 35 5.48 -2.93 -22.71
N LEU A 36 6.13 -1.82 -23.03
CA LEU A 36 6.37 -0.75 -22.05
C LEU A 36 5.05 -0.16 -21.56
N GLU A 37 4.11 0.05 -22.47
CA GLU A 37 2.78 0.60 -22.18
C GLU A 37 2.01 -0.32 -21.20
N GLU A 38 2.05 -1.63 -21.42
CA GLU A 38 1.41 -2.60 -20.52
C GLU A 38 2.06 -2.65 -19.15
N LYS A 39 3.39 -2.52 -19.06
CA LYS A 39 4.09 -2.41 -17.77
C LYS A 39 3.67 -1.15 -17.02
N ILE A 40 3.57 -0.02 -17.71
CA ILE A 40 3.09 1.24 -17.13
C ILE A 40 1.63 1.11 -16.69
N ALA A 41 0.77 0.48 -17.50
CA ALA A 41 -0.64 0.30 -17.17
C ALA A 41 -0.82 -0.53 -15.88
N GLN A 42 0.03 -1.56 -15.64
CA GLN A 42 0.01 -2.31 -14.38
C GLN A 42 0.34 -1.46 -13.15
N MET A 43 1.03 -0.34 -13.31
CA MET A 43 1.35 0.61 -12.24
C MET A 43 0.25 1.65 -12.01
N VAL A 44 -0.93 1.50 -12.62
CA VAL A 44 -2.03 2.45 -12.50
C VAL A 44 -3.21 1.79 -11.78
N GLN A 45 -3.72 2.49 -10.76
CA GLN A 45 -5.01 2.21 -10.17
C GLN A 45 -6.07 3.16 -10.73
N ILE A 46 -7.10 2.61 -11.34
CA ILE A 46 -8.23 3.37 -11.86
C ILE A 46 -9.40 3.40 -10.87
N ASN A 47 -10.27 4.40 -10.96
CA ASN A 47 -11.47 4.46 -10.14
C ASN A 47 -12.67 3.83 -10.86
N GLY A 48 -13.35 2.91 -10.18
CA GLY A 48 -14.63 2.36 -10.60
C GLY A 48 -15.82 3.18 -10.10
N GLY A 49 -16.88 2.50 -9.73
CA GLY A 49 -18.12 3.08 -9.20
C GLY A 49 -19.24 3.16 -10.22
N ASN A 50 -18.97 2.86 -11.48
CA ASN A 50 -19.96 2.68 -12.53
C ASN A 50 -19.39 1.88 -13.72
N ILE A 51 -20.26 1.22 -14.47
CA ILE A 51 -19.88 0.57 -15.73
C ILE A 51 -19.87 1.60 -16.85
N SER A 52 -18.71 1.78 -17.52
CA SER A 52 -18.55 2.67 -18.66
C SER A 52 -17.52 2.15 -19.66
N ASP A 53 -17.69 2.54 -20.94
CA ASP A 53 -16.78 2.15 -22.02
C ASP A 53 -15.37 2.68 -21.81
N ASN A 54 -15.21 3.89 -21.26
CA ASN A 54 -13.91 4.48 -20.98
C ASN A 54 -13.13 3.69 -19.93
N ILE A 55 -13.77 3.25 -18.85
CA ILE A 55 -13.15 2.38 -17.83
C ILE A 55 -12.84 1.01 -18.45
N ALA A 56 -13.76 0.44 -19.22
CA ALA A 56 -13.55 -0.84 -19.88
C ALA A 56 -12.34 -0.81 -20.84
N GLU A 57 -12.12 0.30 -21.53
CA GLU A 57 -10.94 0.49 -22.39
C GLU A 57 -9.64 0.52 -21.57
N GLN A 58 -9.60 1.22 -20.44
CA GLN A 58 -8.44 1.22 -19.54
C GLN A 58 -8.14 -0.18 -19.00
N VAL A 59 -9.17 -0.96 -18.68
CA VAL A 59 -9.03 -2.36 -18.26
C VAL A 59 -8.45 -3.23 -19.39
N ARG A 60 -8.94 -3.10 -20.64
CA ARG A 60 -8.39 -3.80 -21.82
C ARG A 60 -6.92 -3.46 -22.04
N ASN A 61 -6.54 -2.22 -21.76
CA ASN A 61 -5.17 -1.74 -21.89
C ASN A 61 -4.26 -2.17 -20.73
N GLY A 62 -4.79 -2.92 -19.74
CA GLY A 62 -4.01 -3.59 -18.73
C GLY A 62 -3.83 -2.82 -17.42
N ALA A 63 -4.78 -1.94 -17.03
CA ALA A 63 -4.73 -1.30 -15.70
C ALA A 63 -4.58 -2.35 -14.59
N GLY A 64 -3.67 -2.10 -13.62
CA GLY A 64 -3.26 -3.10 -12.62
C GLY A 64 -4.28 -3.29 -11.51
N SER A 65 -4.97 -2.22 -11.11
CA SER A 65 -5.96 -2.28 -10.04
C SER A 65 -7.12 -1.31 -10.25
N MET A 66 -8.20 -1.54 -9.51
CA MET A 66 -9.39 -0.69 -9.53
C MET A 66 -9.90 -0.41 -8.12
N LEU A 67 -10.12 0.86 -7.84
CA LEU A 67 -10.71 1.35 -6.60
C LEU A 67 -12.25 1.35 -6.71
N ASN A 68 -12.95 1.02 -5.62
CA ASN A 68 -14.40 1.20 -5.42
C ASN A 68 -15.35 0.28 -6.21
N SER A 69 -14.90 -0.63 -7.06
CA SER A 69 -15.77 -1.58 -7.74
C SER A 69 -15.99 -2.85 -6.90
N VAL A 70 -17.25 -3.25 -6.75
CA VAL A 70 -17.65 -4.44 -5.96
C VAL A 70 -18.73 -5.24 -6.66
N GLY A 71 -18.86 -6.53 -6.34
CA GLY A 71 -19.94 -7.40 -6.79
C GLY A 71 -20.02 -7.52 -8.31
N ALA A 72 -21.18 -7.22 -8.89
CA ALA A 72 -21.41 -7.36 -10.33
C ALA A 72 -20.52 -6.49 -11.20
N GLU A 73 -20.20 -5.27 -10.73
CA GLU A 73 -19.30 -4.36 -11.42
C GLU A 73 -17.86 -4.90 -11.43
N ALA A 74 -17.35 -5.36 -10.30
CA ALA A 74 -16.04 -6.00 -10.21
C ALA A 74 -15.96 -7.24 -11.13
N ASN A 75 -17.00 -8.07 -11.15
CA ASN A 75 -17.06 -9.23 -12.04
C ASN A 75 -17.07 -8.84 -13.52
N TYR A 76 -17.75 -7.76 -13.87
CA TYR A 76 -17.77 -7.24 -15.24
C TYR A 76 -16.37 -6.84 -15.70
N TYR A 77 -15.66 -6.02 -14.90
CA TYR A 77 -14.31 -5.56 -15.25
C TYR A 77 -13.28 -6.69 -15.17
N GLN A 78 -13.41 -7.62 -14.22
CA GLN A 78 -12.53 -8.77 -14.15
C GLN A 78 -12.61 -9.65 -15.39
N ARG A 79 -13.82 -9.86 -15.91
CA ARG A 79 -14.01 -10.59 -17.16
C ARG A 79 -13.31 -9.90 -18.32
N ILE A 80 -13.44 -8.57 -18.46
CA ILE A 80 -12.72 -7.80 -19.48
C ILE A 80 -11.20 -7.96 -19.31
N ALA A 81 -10.68 -7.84 -18.10
CA ALA A 81 -9.25 -7.99 -17.84
C ALA A 81 -8.73 -9.36 -18.28
N VAL A 82 -9.48 -10.44 -17.99
CA VAL A 82 -9.03 -11.81 -18.25
C VAL A 82 -9.31 -12.25 -19.69
N GLU A 83 -10.46 -11.88 -20.27
CA GLU A 83 -10.92 -12.41 -21.57
C GLU A 83 -10.64 -11.48 -22.75
N GLU A 84 -10.53 -10.16 -22.51
CA GLU A 84 -10.41 -9.15 -23.57
C GLU A 84 -9.06 -8.43 -23.60
N SER A 85 -8.26 -8.47 -22.51
CA SER A 85 -6.91 -7.91 -22.54
C SER A 85 -5.93 -8.90 -23.17
N ARG A 86 -4.83 -8.40 -23.76
CA ARG A 86 -3.87 -9.21 -24.52
C ARG A 86 -3.19 -10.30 -23.67
N LEU A 87 -2.91 -10.01 -22.42
CA LEU A 87 -2.17 -10.93 -21.54
C LEU A 87 -3.07 -11.67 -20.53
N GLY A 88 -4.34 -11.28 -20.41
CA GLY A 88 -5.29 -11.90 -19.51
C GLY A 88 -4.92 -11.79 -18.03
N ILE A 89 -4.21 -10.72 -17.63
CA ILE A 89 -3.80 -10.51 -16.25
C ILE A 89 -5.00 -10.08 -15.43
N PRO A 90 -5.36 -10.82 -14.35
CA PRO A 90 -6.47 -10.44 -13.49
C PRO A 90 -6.18 -9.12 -12.76
N MET A 91 -7.23 -8.29 -12.62
CA MET A 91 -7.16 -7.02 -11.92
C MET A 91 -7.34 -7.20 -10.40
N ILE A 92 -6.69 -6.37 -9.60
CA ILE A 92 -6.89 -6.30 -8.15
C ILE A 92 -7.94 -5.23 -7.84
N PHE A 93 -9.00 -5.59 -7.12
CA PHE A 93 -10.02 -4.65 -6.66
C PHE A 93 -9.73 -4.20 -5.24
N ALA A 94 -9.73 -2.87 -5.03
CA ALA A 94 -9.40 -2.22 -3.78
C ALA A 94 -10.53 -1.32 -3.26
N ARG A 95 -10.57 -1.11 -1.95
CA ARG A 95 -11.46 -0.16 -1.29
C ARG A 95 -10.95 0.20 0.11
N ASP A 96 -11.37 1.36 0.62
CA ASP A 96 -11.21 1.71 2.04
C ASP A 96 -12.19 0.90 2.90
N VAL A 97 -11.69 -0.14 3.55
CA VAL A 97 -12.41 -0.96 4.52
C VAL A 97 -11.79 -0.70 5.89
N ILE A 98 -12.10 0.47 6.48
CA ILE A 98 -11.35 1.00 7.64
C ILE A 98 -11.89 0.43 8.96
N HIS A 99 -13.21 0.39 9.14
CA HIS A 99 -13.83 -0.11 10.37
C HIS A 99 -15.08 -0.95 10.08
N GLY A 100 -14.98 -1.83 9.11
CA GLY A 100 -16.04 -2.74 8.67
C GLY A 100 -16.37 -2.57 7.20
N PHE A 101 -17.14 -3.52 6.65
CA PHE A 101 -17.61 -3.49 5.27
C PHE A 101 -19.14 -3.51 5.20
N ARG A 102 -19.78 -4.61 5.62
CA ARG A 102 -21.23 -4.70 5.84
C ARG A 102 -21.57 -4.48 7.30
N THR A 103 -20.86 -5.17 8.18
CA THR A 103 -20.88 -4.93 9.61
C THR A 103 -20.01 -3.73 9.92
N ILE A 104 -20.59 -2.67 10.47
CA ILE A 104 -19.88 -1.45 10.82
C ILE A 104 -19.50 -1.51 12.29
N PHE A 105 -18.19 -1.49 12.55
CA PHE A 105 -17.60 -1.41 13.89
C PHE A 105 -17.41 0.05 14.31
N PRO A 106 -17.13 0.32 15.60
CA PRO A 106 -16.71 1.66 16.03
C PRO A 106 -15.54 2.17 15.18
N ILE A 107 -15.45 3.49 15.01
CA ILE A 107 -14.30 4.12 14.33
C ILE A 107 -12.99 3.71 15.01
N PRO A 108 -11.85 3.70 14.30
CA PRO A 108 -10.56 3.26 14.86
C PRO A 108 -10.18 3.94 16.18
N LEU A 109 -10.46 5.25 16.32
CA LEU A 109 -10.26 5.96 17.59
C LEU A 109 -11.09 5.36 18.74
N GLY A 110 -12.34 4.96 18.47
CA GLY A 110 -13.19 4.27 19.44
C GLY A 110 -12.70 2.86 19.77
N GLN A 111 -12.17 2.14 18.77
CA GLN A 111 -11.53 0.84 18.98
C GLN A 111 -10.25 0.99 19.82
N ALA A 112 -9.43 2.00 19.57
CA ALA A 112 -8.22 2.29 20.34
C ALA A 112 -8.52 2.57 21.83
N ALA A 113 -9.65 3.18 22.13
CA ALA A 113 -10.09 3.45 23.51
C ALA A 113 -10.37 2.19 24.34
N THR A 114 -10.44 1.01 23.73
CA THR A 114 -10.50 -0.28 24.43
C THR A 114 -9.18 -0.71 25.02
N PHE A 115 -8.05 -0.21 24.49
CA PHE A 115 -6.69 -0.68 24.76
C PHE A 115 -6.47 -2.18 24.52
N ASP A 116 -7.34 -2.79 23.69
CA ASP A 116 -7.30 -4.23 23.38
C ASP A 116 -7.09 -4.46 21.87
N PRO A 117 -5.86 -4.78 21.42
CA PRO A 117 -5.58 -5.08 20.02
C PRO A 117 -6.34 -6.28 19.46
N ALA A 118 -6.77 -7.23 20.31
CA ALA A 118 -7.52 -8.40 19.83
C ALA A 118 -8.89 -8.01 19.26
N ILE A 119 -9.53 -6.97 19.80
CA ILE A 119 -10.78 -6.43 19.25
C ILE A 119 -10.58 -5.87 17.84
N VAL A 120 -9.47 -5.18 17.62
CA VAL A 120 -9.12 -4.62 16.30
C VAL A 120 -8.84 -5.74 15.30
N GLU A 121 -8.06 -6.74 15.70
CA GLU A 121 -7.73 -7.89 14.85
C GLU A 121 -9.00 -8.66 14.43
N GLU A 122 -9.90 -8.93 15.38
CA GLU A 122 -11.15 -9.63 15.08
C GLU A 122 -12.10 -8.80 14.20
N GLY A 123 -12.22 -7.49 14.46
CA GLY A 123 -13.02 -6.58 13.61
C GLY A 123 -12.48 -6.52 12.18
N ALA A 124 -11.16 -6.43 12.00
CA ALA A 124 -10.51 -6.43 10.69
C ALA A 124 -10.68 -7.79 9.98
N ARG A 125 -10.62 -8.91 10.72
CA ARG A 125 -10.87 -10.24 10.18
C ARG A 125 -12.29 -10.38 9.61
N ILE A 126 -13.30 -9.95 10.35
CA ILE A 126 -14.70 -9.98 9.91
C ILE A 126 -14.90 -9.07 8.70
N ALA A 127 -14.34 -7.86 8.75
CA ALA A 127 -14.41 -6.91 7.64
C ALA A 127 -13.79 -7.49 6.35
N ALA A 128 -12.64 -8.16 6.47
CA ALA A 128 -11.98 -8.83 5.34
C ALA A 128 -12.83 -9.97 4.78
N GLU A 129 -13.42 -10.80 5.62
CA GLU A 129 -14.29 -11.90 5.19
C GLU A 129 -15.50 -11.40 4.40
N GLU A 130 -16.13 -10.33 4.86
CA GLU A 130 -17.26 -9.71 4.17
C GLU A 130 -16.84 -9.05 2.84
N ALA A 131 -15.71 -8.35 2.82
CA ALA A 131 -15.20 -7.64 1.66
C ALA A 131 -14.76 -8.59 0.53
N ILE A 132 -14.13 -9.71 0.88
CA ILE A 132 -13.74 -10.75 -0.08
C ILE A 132 -14.94 -11.34 -0.81
N GLN A 133 -16.08 -11.51 -0.14
CA GLN A 133 -17.32 -11.97 -0.77
C GLN A 133 -17.86 -10.97 -1.80
N ALA A 134 -17.47 -9.70 -1.71
CA ALA A 134 -17.81 -8.67 -2.68
C ALA A 134 -16.76 -8.51 -3.81
N GLY A 135 -15.72 -9.34 -3.83
CA GLY A 135 -14.68 -9.35 -4.85
C GLY A 135 -13.41 -8.55 -4.50
N LEU A 136 -13.36 -7.88 -3.35
CA LEU A 136 -12.20 -7.10 -2.93
C LEU A 136 -11.03 -8.01 -2.52
N ARG A 137 -9.80 -7.56 -2.80
CA ARG A 137 -8.57 -8.25 -2.41
C ARG A 137 -7.53 -7.33 -1.78
N TRP A 138 -7.79 -6.02 -1.76
CA TRP A 138 -6.91 -5.01 -1.23
C TRP A 138 -7.71 -3.96 -0.46
N THR A 139 -7.26 -3.60 0.75
CA THR A 139 -7.85 -2.52 1.54
C THR A 139 -6.83 -1.43 1.84
N PHE A 140 -7.25 -0.17 1.80
CA PHE A 140 -6.43 0.98 2.21
C PHE A 140 -6.61 1.24 3.72
N SER A 141 -6.22 0.24 4.49
CA SER A 141 -6.26 0.18 5.95
C SER A 141 -5.17 -0.77 6.45
N PRO A 142 -4.63 -0.56 7.66
CA PRO A 142 -4.99 0.42 8.69
C PRO A 142 -4.39 1.81 8.44
N MET A 143 -5.05 2.85 9.01
CA MET A 143 -4.47 4.17 9.14
C MET A 143 -3.79 4.27 10.51
N VAL A 144 -2.48 4.50 10.50
CA VAL A 144 -1.63 4.50 11.70
C VAL A 144 -0.98 5.86 11.98
N ASP A 145 -1.50 6.91 11.37
CA ASP A 145 -1.04 8.27 11.61
C ASP A 145 -1.19 8.65 13.09
N VAL A 146 -0.09 9.07 13.73
CA VAL A 146 -0.09 9.50 15.12
C VAL A 146 -0.65 10.92 15.21
N ALA A 147 -1.92 11.05 15.57
CA ALA A 147 -2.66 12.31 15.55
C ALA A 147 -2.54 13.06 16.87
N ARG A 148 -1.53 13.93 16.99
CA ARG A 148 -1.26 14.73 18.20
C ARG A 148 -2.00 16.08 18.22
N ASP A 149 -2.48 16.55 17.08
CA ASP A 149 -3.32 17.74 16.97
C ASP A 149 -4.77 17.34 16.74
N PRO A 150 -5.67 17.51 17.76
CA PRO A 150 -7.06 17.09 17.65
C PRO A 150 -7.88 17.94 16.65
N ARG A 151 -7.33 19.00 16.10
CA ARG A 151 -7.98 19.80 15.05
C ARG A 151 -7.90 19.13 13.67
N TRP A 152 -7.00 18.17 13.50
CA TRP A 152 -6.90 17.45 12.24
C TRP A 152 -8.16 16.63 11.95
N GLY A 153 -8.78 16.84 10.78
CA GLY A 153 -10.10 16.29 10.45
C GLY A 153 -10.16 14.78 10.34
N ARG A 154 -9.01 14.08 10.24
CA ARG A 154 -8.93 12.63 10.07
C ARG A 154 -8.56 11.88 11.36
N VAL A 155 -8.57 12.53 12.51
CA VAL A 155 -8.31 11.88 13.82
C VAL A 155 -9.18 10.64 14.05
N ALA A 156 -10.43 10.65 13.56
CA ALA A 156 -11.38 9.56 13.69
C ALA A 156 -10.96 8.25 12.99
N GLU A 157 -10.10 8.35 11.95
CA GLU A 157 -9.68 7.21 11.14
C GLU A 157 -8.51 6.42 11.75
N GLY A 158 -7.77 7.01 12.70
CA GLY A 158 -6.57 6.43 13.31
C GLY A 158 -6.77 6.01 14.76
N TYR A 159 -5.68 5.55 15.37
CA TYR A 159 -5.67 5.00 16.72
C TYR A 159 -5.24 6.01 17.81
N GLY A 160 -5.26 7.31 17.50
CA GLY A 160 -5.00 8.37 18.46
C GLY A 160 -3.56 8.92 18.41
N GLU A 161 -3.11 9.45 19.57
CA GLU A 161 -1.89 10.23 19.69
C GLU A 161 -0.67 9.46 20.22
N ASP A 162 -0.90 8.24 20.73
CA ASP A 162 0.13 7.41 21.34
C ASP A 162 0.78 6.49 20.30
N THR A 163 2.09 6.62 20.14
CA THR A 163 2.89 5.87 19.16
C THR A 163 2.85 4.36 19.41
N TYR A 164 2.93 3.92 20.68
CA TYR A 164 2.93 2.51 21.02
C TYR A 164 1.56 1.87 20.79
N LEU A 165 0.50 2.52 21.23
CA LEU A 165 -0.87 2.05 21.03
C LEU A 165 -1.19 1.95 19.53
N ALA A 166 -0.88 2.99 18.74
CA ALA A 166 -1.05 2.99 17.29
C ALA A 166 -0.26 1.84 16.62
N SER A 167 0.95 1.55 17.11
CA SER A 167 1.75 0.41 16.62
C SER A 167 1.08 -0.92 16.90
N CYS A 168 0.59 -1.13 18.13
CA CYS A 168 -0.10 -2.37 18.52
C CYS A 168 -1.39 -2.59 17.74
N MET A 169 -2.21 -1.55 17.61
CA MET A 169 -3.51 -1.59 16.92
C MET A 169 -3.31 -1.76 15.40
N GLY A 170 -2.37 -1.03 14.81
CA GLY A 170 -2.04 -1.15 13.38
C GLY A 170 -1.56 -2.56 13.01
N ALA A 171 -0.64 -3.13 13.80
CA ALA A 171 -0.18 -4.50 13.60
C ALA A 171 -1.31 -5.53 13.73
N ALA A 172 -2.21 -5.36 14.71
CA ALA A 172 -3.38 -6.21 14.89
C ALA A 172 -4.35 -6.14 13.69
N ALA A 173 -4.62 -4.93 13.18
CA ALA A 173 -5.46 -4.75 12.00
C ALA A 173 -4.85 -5.46 10.77
N VAL A 174 -3.54 -5.35 10.53
CA VAL A 174 -2.86 -6.07 9.44
C VAL A 174 -3.07 -7.57 9.55
N ARG A 175 -2.85 -8.16 10.73
CA ARG A 175 -3.08 -9.60 10.93
C ARG A 175 -4.53 -9.98 10.70
N GLY A 176 -5.47 -9.14 11.14
CA GLY A 176 -6.91 -9.38 10.94
C GLY A 176 -7.28 -9.37 9.44
N TYR A 177 -6.87 -8.36 8.68
CA TYR A 177 -7.15 -8.29 7.24
C TYR A 177 -6.50 -9.41 6.45
N GLN A 178 -5.24 -9.70 6.70
CA GLN A 178 -4.47 -10.64 5.90
C GLN A 178 -4.62 -12.09 6.34
N GLY A 179 -5.02 -12.34 7.59
CA GLY A 179 -5.09 -13.69 8.15
C GLY A 179 -3.71 -14.21 8.55
N ASN A 180 -3.64 -15.51 8.77
CA ASN A 180 -2.42 -16.22 9.14
C ASN A 180 -1.80 -16.94 7.93
N ASP A 181 -0.58 -17.41 8.10
CA ASP A 181 0.42 -17.87 7.11
C ASP A 181 -0.03 -18.74 5.94
N SER A 182 -1.23 -19.31 5.93
CA SER A 182 -1.65 -20.25 4.89
C SER A 182 -2.53 -19.65 3.80
N VAL A 183 -3.25 -18.55 4.08
CA VAL A 183 -4.16 -17.90 3.12
C VAL A 183 -4.24 -16.40 3.41
N VAL A 184 -3.69 -15.58 2.51
CA VAL A 184 -3.94 -14.13 2.53
C VAL A 184 -5.40 -13.90 2.14
N ARG A 185 -6.16 -13.29 3.04
CA ARG A 185 -7.55 -12.95 2.80
C ARG A 185 -7.68 -11.70 1.96
N MET A 186 -7.17 -10.59 2.45
CA MET A 186 -7.20 -9.29 1.80
C MET A 186 -5.92 -8.54 2.13
N ALA A 187 -5.17 -8.08 1.14
CA ALA A 187 -3.96 -7.32 1.36
C ALA A 187 -4.27 -6.05 2.15
N ALA A 188 -3.50 -5.79 3.20
CA ALA A 188 -3.54 -4.56 3.96
C ALA A 188 -2.63 -3.50 3.33
N CYS A 189 -3.01 -2.23 3.45
CA CYS A 189 -2.22 -1.09 3.06
C CYS A 189 -2.12 -0.11 4.22
N VAL A 190 -1.00 -0.13 4.91
CA VAL A 190 -0.79 0.80 6.02
C VAL A 190 -0.61 2.22 5.49
N LYS A 191 -1.28 3.21 6.10
CA LYS A 191 -1.31 4.58 5.62
C LYS A 191 -1.31 5.62 6.74
N HIS A 192 -0.87 6.85 6.49
CA HIS A 192 -0.28 7.43 5.29
C HIS A 192 1.19 7.76 5.58
N PHE A 193 2.11 7.21 4.79
CA PHE A 193 3.55 7.28 5.04
C PHE A 193 4.15 8.58 4.48
N ALA A 194 4.64 9.56 5.31
CA ALA A 194 4.59 9.56 6.74
C ALA A 194 4.40 10.99 7.29
N GLY A 195 3.94 11.07 8.54
CA GLY A 195 3.83 12.34 9.25
C GLY A 195 2.58 13.15 8.94
N TYR A 196 1.60 12.60 8.24
CA TYR A 196 0.42 13.33 7.74
C TYR A 196 -0.40 14.00 8.84
N ALA A 197 -0.60 13.33 9.98
CA ALA A 197 -1.32 13.89 11.13
C ALA A 197 -0.60 15.04 11.84
N ALA A 198 0.65 15.33 11.50
CA ALA A 198 1.41 16.47 12.01
C ALA A 198 1.25 17.72 11.13
N SER A 199 0.31 17.73 10.20
CA SER A 199 0.03 18.86 9.33
C SER A 199 -0.14 20.16 10.11
N GLU A 200 0.51 21.22 9.65
CA GLU A 200 0.60 22.47 10.35
C GLU A 200 -0.77 23.08 10.66
N GLY A 201 -1.03 23.33 11.94
CA GLY A 201 -2.30 23.84 12.42
C GLY A 201 -3.47 22.85 12.33
N GLY A 202 -3.22 21.55 12.16
CA GLY A 202 -4.24 20.52 11.97
C GLY A 202 -4.96 20.62 10.62
N ARG A 203 -4.41 21.41 9.68
CA ARG A 203 -5.02 21.61 8.35
C ARG A 203 -4.62 20.47 7.43
N ASP A 204 -5.63 19.80 6.90
CA ASP A 204 -5.44 18.69 5.97
C ASP A 204 -4.67 19.12 4.72
N TYR A 205 -3.84 18.24 4.16
CA TYR A 205 -2.93 18.48 3.03
C TYR A 205 -1.81 19.51 3.27
N ASN A 206 -1.70 20.08 4.47
CA ASN A 206 -0.69 21.11 4.73
C ASN A 206 0.68 20.49 5.00
N SER A 207 1.71 21.32 4.92
CA SER A 207 3.11 20.95 5.18
C SER A 207 3.33 20.43 6.58
N THR A 208 4.31 19.55 6.75
CA THR A 208 4.76 19.04 8.03
C THR A 208 6.25 19.34 8.22
N TRP A 209 6.60 19.87 9.39
CA TRP A 209 7.96 20.19 9.77
C TRP A 209 8.36 19.32 10.95
N ILE A 210 8.99 18.20 10.67
CA ILE A 210 9.30 17.17 11.66
C ILE A 210 10.82 16.93 11.68
N PRO A 211 11.50 17.19 12.82
CA PRO A 211 12.89 16.80 12.98
C PRO A 211 13.06 15.28 12.86
N GLU A 212 14.18 14.84 12.31
CA GLU A 212 14.45 13.41 12.06
C GLU A 212 14.26 12.53 13.31
N ILE A 213 14.72 12.98 14.46
CA ILE A 213 14.57 12.24 15.72
C ILE A 213 13.09 12.05 16.06
N GLN A 214 12.26 13.08 15.89
CA GLN A 214 10.83 12.99 16.17
C GLN A 214 10.12 12.12 15.11
N LEU A 215 10.55 12.19 13.86
CA LEU A 215 10.05 11.32 12.81
C LEU A 215 10.24 9.85 13.19
N ARG A 216 11.45 9.49 13.60
CA ARG A 216 11.84 8.13 13.98
C ARG A 216 11.26 7.65 15.30
N GLU A 217 11.07 8.51 16.27
CA GLU A 217 10.55 8.12 17.58
C GLU A 217 9.02 8.15 17.68
N THR A 218 8.36 8.98 16.87
CA THR A 218 6.92 9.22 17.00
C THR A 218 6.14 8.70 15.80
N TYR A 219 6.52 9.09 14.57
CA TYR A 219 5.66 8.88 13.41
C TYR A 219 5.96 7.60 12.63
N LEU A 220 7.20 7.14 12.59
CA LEU A 220 7.58 5.93 11.86
C LEU A 220 7.28 4.59 12.57
N PRO A 221 7.35 4.47 13.91
CA PRO A 221 7.19 3.16 14.56
C PRO A 221 5.88 2.43 14.25
N PRO A 222 4.70 3.09 14.14
CA PRO A 222 3.47 2.39 13.78
C PRO A 222 3.50 1.76 12.37
N PHE A 223 4.15 2.42 11.42
CA PHE A 223 4.35 1.86 10.06
C PHE A 223 5.29 0.64 10.12
N LYS A 224 6.40 0.76 10.85
CA LYS A 224 7.33 -0.37 11.02
C LYS A 224 6.65 -1.57 11.67
N ALA A 225 5.85 -1.35 12.71
CA ALA A 225 5.09 -2.41 13.37
C ALA A 225 4.08 -3.08 12.44
N ALA A 226 3.41 -2.33 11.57
CA ALA A 226 2.49 -2.86 10.57
C ALA A 226 3.23 -3.67 9.48
N ILE A 227 4.40 -3.20 9.03
CA ILE A 227 5.28 -3.93 8.09
C ILE A 227 5.78 -5.22 8.74
N ASP A 228 6.24 -5.18 10.00
CA ASP A 228 6.69 -6.36 10.73
C ASP A 228 5.56 -7.38 10.99
N ALA A 229 4.31 -6.91 11.02
CA ALA A 229 3.12 -7.76 11.04
C ALA A 229 2.76 -8.32 9.65
N GLY A 230 3.53 -8.01 8.62
CA GLY A 230 3.43 -8.56 7.27
C GLY A 230 2.58 -7.74 6.30
N SER A 231 2.36 -6.43 6.54
CA SER A 231 1.61 -5.58 5.59
C SER A 231 2.18 -5.70 4.18
N LEU A 232 1.34 -6.02 3.21
CA LEU A 232 1.74 -6.22 1.80
C LEU A 232 1.86 -4.93 1.01
N SER A 233 1.32 -3.83 1.53
CA SER A 233 1.44 -2.52 0.88
C SER A 233 1.46 -1.38 1.88
N ILE A 234 1.94 -0.24 1.41
CA ILE A 234 2.01 1.02 2.15
C ILE A 234 1.60 2.17 1.22
N MET A 235 0.88 3.15 1.74
CA MET A 235 0.43 4.30 0.97
C MET A 235 1.16 5.56 1.42
N CYS A 236 1.68 6.33 0.45
CA CYS A 236 2.27 7.63 0.71
C CYS A 236 1.24 8.62 1.26
N ALA A 237 1.73 9.57 2.06
CA ALA A 237 0.91 10.65 2.57
C ALA A 237 0.72 11.79 1.54
N PHE A 238 -0.32 12.60 1.73
CA PHE A 238 -0.60 13.78 0.89
C PHE A 238 0.33 14.97 1.17
N ASN A 239 0.80 15.08 2.42
CA ASN A 239 1.61 16.21 2.86
C ASN A 239 3.02 16.18 2.25
N ASP A 240 3.67 17.32 2.28
CA ASP A 240 5.12 17.37 2.21
C ASP A 240 5.72 17.19 3.62
N LEU A 241 6.85 16.50 3.70
CA LEU A 241 7.67 16.39 4.88
C LEU A 241 8.92 17.27 4.68
N ASN A 242 9.03 18.32 5.51
CA ASN A 242 10.17 19.25 5.45
C ASN A 242 10.38 19.85 4.04
N GLY A 243 9.27 20.15 3.34
CA GLY A 243 9.27 20.75 2.02
C GLY A 243 9.40 19.77 0.85
N VAL A 244 9.42 18.44 1.10
CA VAL A 244 9.45 17.40 0.05
C VAL A 244 8.17 16.56 0.11
N PRO A 245 7.32 16.55 -0.94
CA PRO A 245 6.11 15.74 -0.97
C PRO A 245 6.41 14.27 -0.70
N ALA A 246 5.62 13.62 0.16
CA ALA A 246 5.86 12.24 0.58
C ALA A 246 5.93 11.27 -0.61
N SER A 247 5.11 11.45 -1.64
CA SER A 247 5.10 10.61 -2.84
C SER A 247 6.42 10.68 -3.65
N GLY A 248 7.12 11.82 -3.62
CA GLY A 248 8.42 12.02 -4.28
C GLY A 248 9.62 12.00 -3.32
N ASN A 249 9.42 11.66 -2.08
CA ASN A 249 10.44 11.76 -1.03
C ASN A 249 11.35 10.52 -0.98
N LYS A 250 12.54 10.64 -1.56
CA LYS A 250 13.53 9.54 -1.58
C LYS A 250 13.97 9.13 -0.19
N HIS A 251 14.10 10.08 0.75
CA HIS A 251 14.49 9.75 2.12
C HIS A 251 13.46 8.83 2.79
N LEU A 252 12.15 9.11 2.63
CA LEU A 252 11.11 8.23 3.15
C LEU A 252 11.05 6.90 2.40
N ASN A 253 10.92 6.98 1.06
CA ASN A 253 10.52 5.85 0.26
C ASN A 253 11.70 4.92 -0.10
N VAL A 254 12.90 5.46 -0.28
CA VAL A 254 14.09 4.68 -0.62
C VAL A 254 14.93 4.42 0.62
N ASP A 255 15.48 5.49 1.25
CA ASP A 255 16.47 5.31 2.31
C ASP A 255 15.88 4.58 3.53
N ILE A 256 14.66 4.96 3.97
CA ILE A 256 14.02 4.35 5.14
C ILE A 256 13.24 3.09 4.73
N LEU A 257 12.29 3.20 3.80
CA LEU A 257 11.37 2.10 3.51
C LEU A 257 12.06 0.93 2.82
N ARG A 258 12.80 1.20 1.72
CA ARG A 258 13.44 0.13 0.93
C ARG A 258 14.78 -0.30 1.52
N ASP A 259 15.68 0.64 1.80
CA ASP A 259 17.06 0.30 2.16
C ASP A 259 17.20 -0.06 3.66
N GLU A 260 16.59 0.71 4.57
CA GLU A 260 16.71 0.45 6.02
C GLU A 260 15.74 -0.68 6.46
N TRP A 261 14.47 -0.62 6.04
CA TRP A 261 13.45 -1.58 6.48
C TRP A 261 13.32 -2.79 5.58
N GLN A 262 13.96 -2.80 4.39
CA GLN A 262 13.91 -3.89 3.41
C GLN A 262 12.47 -4.27 3.02
N PHE A 263 11.59 -3.27 2.96
CA PHE A 263 10.21 -3.50 2.55
C PHE A 263 10.16 -3.78 1.04
N ASP A 264 9.64 -4.94 0.67
CA ASP A 264 9.51 -5.44 -0.71
C ASP A 264 8.06 -5.44 -1.24
N GLY A 265 7.10 -4.99 -0.41
CA GLY A 265 5.70 -4.85 -0.80
C GLY A 265 5.44 -3.61 -1.67
N VAL A 266 4.18 -3.40 -2.03
CA VAL A 266 3.75 -2.31 -2.93
C VAL A 266 3.70 -0.97 -2.21
N LEU A 267 4.39 0.03 -2.78
CA LEU A 267 4.26 1.44 -2.41
C LEU A 267 3.30 2.13 -3.38
N VAL A 268 2.13 2.52 -2.90
CA VAL A 268 1.09 3.20 -3.70
C VAL A 268 1.00 4.68 -3.32
N SER A 269 0.70 5.55 -4.29
CA SER A 269 0.35 6.94 -4.01
C SER A 269 -0.99 7.03 -3.26
N ASP A 270 -1.26 8.12 -2.59
CA ASP A 270 -2.63 8.47 -2.23
C ASP A 270 -3.35 9.10 -3.43
N TRP A 271 -4.66 9.29 -3.33
CA TRP A 271 -5.53 9.78 -4.40
C TRP A 271 -5.02 11.09 -5.01
N ALA A 272 -4.71 11.06 -6.31
CA ALA A 272 -4.21 12.20 -7.07
C ALA A 272 -2.96 12.89 -6.45
N SER A 273 -2.14 12.17 -5.69
CA SER A 273 -0.96 12.76 -5.01
C SER A 273 0.04 13.33 -5.99
N LEU A 274 0.21 12.75 -7.17
CA LEU A 274 1.11 13.28 -8.19
C LEU A 274 0.63 14.66 -8.68
N GLN A 275 -0.68 14.83 -8.86
CA GLN A 275 -1.26 16.12 -9.19
C GLN A 275 -1.08 17.13 -8.05
N ASN A 276 -1.17 16.69 -6.79
CA ASN A 276 -0.93 17.52 -5.62
C ASN A 276 0.50 18.04 -5.54
N MET A 277 1.50 17.27 -5.95
CA MET A 277 2.90 17.74 -6.03
C MET A 277 3.04 18.97 -6.93
N ASN A 278 2.31 19.00 -8.05
CA ASN A 278 2.27 20.17 -8.92
C ASN A 278 1.60 21.37 -8.22
N ASN A 279 0.46 21.13 -7.54
CA ASN A 279 -0.26 22.17 -6.79
C ASN A 279 0.57 22.72 -5.62
N GLN A 280 1.40 21.89 -4.98
CA GLN A 280 2.31 22.26 -3.91
C GLN A 280 3.58 22.97 -4.40
N GLY A 281 3.74 23.14 -5.74
CA GLY A 281 4.88 23.82 -6.34
C GLY A 281 6.19 23.01 -6.39
N ASN A 282 6.11 21.69 -6.15
CA ASN A 282 7.29 20.81 -6.18
C ASN A 282 7.60 20.25 -7.57
N SER A 283 6.70 20.43 -8.51
CA SER A 283 6.90 20.05 -9.92
C SER A 283 6.26 21.08 -10.83
N ALA A 284 6.85 21.32 -11.98
CA ALA A 284 6.31 22.27 -12.97
C ALA A 284 5.09 21.70 -13.72
N ASN A 285 4.94 20.38 -13.77
CA ASN A 285 3.86 19.68 -14.46
C ASN A 285 3.78 18.22 -14.00
N LEU A 286 2.72 17.53 -14.39
CA LEU A 286 2.48 16.12 -14.01
C LEU A 286 3.59 15.18 -14.48
N LYS A 287 4.19 15.42 -15.65
CA LYS A 287 5.32 14.61 -16.15
C LYS A 287 6.53 14.66 -15.21
N GLU A 288 6.84 15.85 -14.69
CA GLU A 288 7.92 16.02 -13.71
C GLU A 288 7.57 15.36 -12.38
N ALA A 289 6.34 15.53 -11.88
CA ALA A 289 5.84 14.84 -10.69
C ALA A 289 5.98 13.31 -10.83
N THR A 290 5.51 12.73 -11.94
CA THR A 290 5.65 11.30 -12.23
C THR A 290 7.11 10.84 -12.21
N LYS A 291 8.03 11.63 -12.81
CA LYS A 291 9.47 11.33 -12.78
C LYS A 291 10.03 11.34 -11.35
N LEU A 292 9.62 12.30 -10.52
CA LEU A 292 10.05 12.37 -9.12
C LEU A 292 9.57 11.15 -8.33
N CYS A 293 8.30 10.75 -8.50
CA CYS A 293 7.72 9.58 -7.84
C CYS A 293 8.39 8.27 -8.31
N ALA A 294 8.61 8.11 -9.61
CA ALA A 294 9.33 6.95 -10.16
C ALA A 294 10.76 6.85 -9.61
N ASN A 295 11.48 8.01 -9.49
CA ASN A 295 12.81 8.06 -8.88
C ASN A 295 12.80 7.79 -7.37
N ALA A 296 11.65 7.98 -6.70
CA ALA A 296 11.41 7.62 -5.31
C ALA A 296 10.82 6.21 -5.15
N GLN A 297 10.90 5.37 -6.19
CA GLN A 297 10.46 3.97 -6.21
C GLN A 297 8.98 3.77 -5.85
N MET A 298 8.11 4.68 -6.29
CA MET A 298 6.67 4.49 -6.27
C MET A 298 6.29 3.37 -7.25
N ASP A 299 5.53 2.38 -6.78
CA ASP A 299 5.14 1.21 -7.60
C ASP A 299 3.80 1.43 -8.31
N MET A 300 2.89 2.20 -7.71
CA MET A 300 1.55 2.40 -8.27
C MET A 300 1.03 3.81 -7.99
N ASP A 301 0.40 4.41 -9.00
CA ASP A 301 -0.28 5.71 -8.95
C ASP A 301 -1.81 5.52 -8.93
N MET A 302 -2.49 6.31 -8.09
CA MET A 302 -3.93 6.24 -7.88
C MET A 302 -4.61 7.60 -8.17
#